data_d0f81c12d7cc9643fc787a9a700447d0
#
_entry.id   d0f81c12d7cc9643fc787a9a700447d0
#
_cell.length_a   1.000
_cell.length_b   1.000
_cell.length_c   1.000
_cell.angle_alpha   90.00
_cell.angle_beta   90.00
_cell.angle_gamma   90.00
#
_symmetry.space_group_name_H-M   'P 1'
#
loop_
_entity.id
_entity.type
_entity.pdbx_description
1 polymer ?
#
loop_
_entity_poly.entity_id
_entity_poly.type
_entity_poly.pdbx_seq_one_letter_code
_entity_poly.pdbx_strand_id
1 'polypeptide(L)'
;MSVKTEFSFPSVSGLCDIHAAKYLPEDPSAVKAVIQIAHGMAEHLERYEPFADVLCQNGFAVYINDHVGHGKSVKNDDELGYFGKKDGWQSFIGDCRKLMETAQSEFPGKPYIFFGHSMGSFVARAFAAKYASDLAGAVFCGTAGPNPAAAAGILVAKTIAALKGDHYRSKMIDNIAFGTYNKRTPGRTPFDWLSRDDWQVDKYIADPYCGFLFTAYGYRDMFELLSYVSGKEWFASFDKELPVLLICGGDDPVGPYGDGVKKVRDLLAANGKKNITMHIYEGGRHEILNESALFDTVCKDLIDWANSII
;
A
#
# COMPACT_ATOMS: atom_id res chain seq x y z
N MET A 1 -8.94 20.81 -11.06
CA MET A 1 -7.97 19.75 -11.40
C MET A 1 -6.77 19.93 -10.49
N SER A 2 -6.06 18.87 -10.15
CA SER A 2 -4.83 19.01 -9.37
C SER A 2 -3.66 19.45 -10.26
N VAL A 3 -2.62 20.03 -9.65
CA VAL A 3 -1.34 20.32 -10.32
C VAL A 3 -0.37 19.21 -9.96
N LYS A 4 -0.07 18.33 -10.92
CA LYS A 4 0.92 17.26 -10.78
C LYS A 4 2.34 17.79 -10.99
N THR A 5 3.27 17.41 -10.11
CA THR A 5 4.71 17.63 -10.27
C THR A 5 5.45 16.34 -9.95
N GLU A 6 6.23 15.84 -10.89
CA GLU A 6 7.09 14.68 -10.70
C GLU A 6 8.50 15.12 -10.26
N PHE A 7 9.13 14.33 -9.40
CA PHE A 7 10.49 14.56 -8.91
C PHE A 7 11.13 13.22 -8.50
N SER A 8 12.39 13.24 -8.17
CA SER A 8 13.06 12.05 -7.65
C SER A 8 14.01 12.40 -6.50
N PHE A 9 14.33 11.39 -5.68
CA PHE A 9 15.30 11.49 -4.61
C PHE A 9 16.02 10.15 -4.40
N PRO A 10 17.27 10.13 -3.90
CA PRO A 10 18.02 8.89 -3.69
C PRO A 10 17.30 7.98 -2.69
N SER A 11 17.08 6.70 -3.04
CA SER A 11 16.57 5.69 -2.11
C SER A 11 17.53 5.47 -0.94
N VAL A 12 16.98 5.16 0.24
CA VAL A 12 17.80 4.71 1.38
C VAL A 12 18.44 3.35 1.13
N SER A 13 17.92 2.56 0.18
CA SER A 13 18.52 1.30 -0.23
C SER A 13 19.84 1.48 -0.99
N GLY A 14 20.07 2.65 -1.58
CA GLY A 14 21.19 2.91 -2.49
C GLY A 14 21.10 2.20 -3.85
N LEU A 15 19.96 1.52 -4.14
CA LEU A 15 19.79 0.78 -5.40
C LEU A 15 19.44 1.68 -6.57
N CYS A 16 18.62 2.69 -6.37
CA CYS A 16 18.13 3.59 -7.41
C CYS A 16 17.71 4.93 -6.80
N ASP A 17 17.34 5.88 -7.65
CA ASP A 17 16.52 7.02 -7.23
C ASP A 17 15.06 6.61 -7.15
N ILE A 18 14.34 7.15 -6.18
CA ILE A 18 12.90 6.99 -6.01
C ILE A 18 12.19 8.02 -6.87
N HIS A 19 11.38 7.56 -7.80
CA HIS A 19 10.45 8.38 -8.55
C HIS A 19 9.22 8.72 -7.68
N ALA A 20 8.85 9.96 -7.63
CA ALA A 20 7.75 10.47 -6.81
C ALA A 20 6.95 11.53 -7.56
N ALA A 21 5.72 11.70 -7.13
CA ALA A 21 4.85 12.78 -7.59
C ALA A 21 4.17 13.44 -6.40
N LYS A 22 3.92 14.74 -6.55
CA LYS A 22 2.99 15.49 -5.71
C LYS A 22 1.85 16.03 -6.57
N TYR A 23 0.67 16.00 -5.99
CA TYR A 23 -0.55 16.58 -6.55
C TYR A 23 -1.04 17.63 -5.58
N LEU A 24 -1.20 18.84 -6.04
CA LEU A 24 -1.59 19.99 -5.22
C LEU A 24 -2.90 20.59 -5.74
N PRO A 25 -3.77 21.13 -4.84
CA PRO A 25 -4.86 21.99 -5.26
C PRO A 25 -4.37 23.17 -6.10
N GLU A 26 -5.23 23.75 -6.93
CA GLU A 26 -4.91 24.97 -7.72
C GLU A 26 -4.45 26.12 -6.82
N ASP A 27 -5.01 26.22 -5.62
CA ASP A 27 -4.52 27.13 -4.57
C ASP A 27 -3.83 26.33 -3.46
N PRO A 28 -2.49 26.22 -3.47
CA PRO A 28 -1.76 25.51 -2.42
C PRO A 28 -1.87 26.14 -1.02
N SER A 29 -2.26 27.43 -0.92
CA SER A 29 -2.46 28.09 0.37
C SER A 29 -3.68 27.56 1.12
N ALA A 30 -4.64 26.98 0.40
CA ALA A 30 -5.85 26.37 0.96
C ALA A 30 -5.65 24.92 1.43
N VAL A 31 -4.43 24.36 1.31
CA VAL A 31 -4.15 22.99 1.79
C VAL A 31 -4.40 22.88 3.29
N LYS A 32 -5.30 21.97 3.67
CA LYS A 32 -5.69 21.72 5.08
C LYS A 32 -4.88 20.60 5.73
N ALA A 33 -4.49 19.58 4.95
CA ALA A 33 -3.66 18.47 5.41
C ALA A 33 -2.94 17.82 4.22
N VAL A 34 -1.94 17.00 4.52
CA VAL A 34 -1.20 16.19 3.55
C VAL A 34 -1.64 14.74 3.66
N ILE A 35 -1.84 14.07 2.52
CA ILE A 35 -2.04 12.63 2.43
C ILE A 35 -0.89 12.03 1.64
N GLN A 36 -0.10 11.15 2.26
CA GLN A 36 0.89 10.34 1.57
C GLN A 36 0.33 8.98 1.24
N ILE A 37 0.52 8.53 0.00
CA ILE A 37 0.03 7.25 -0.50
C ILE A 37 1.20 6.27 -0.67
N ALA A 38 1.04 5.05 -0.16
CA ALA A 38 1.88 3.90 -0.43
C ALA A 38 1.09 2.89 -1.28
N HIS A 39 1.54 2.66 -2.51
CA HIS A 39 0.88 1.76 -3.47
C HIS A 39 1.10 0.27 -3.16
N GLY A 40 0.37 -0.61 -3.85
CA GLY A 40 0.42 -2.05 -3.65
C GLY A 40 1.57 -2.77 -4.38
N MET A 41 1.53 -4.10 -4.32
CA MET A 41 2.48 -4.97 -5.01
C MET A 41 2.30 -4.90 -6.53
N ALA A 42 3.42 -4.83 -7.26
CA ALA A 42 3.45 -4.90 -8.73
C ALA A 42 2.47 -3.93 -9.41
N GLU A 43 2.51 -2.70 -8.93
CA GLU A 43 1.82 -1.53 -9.48
C GLU A 43 2.69 -0.27 -9.27
N HIS A 44 2.18 0.92 -9.60
CA HIS A 44 2.93 2.17 -9.51
C HIS A 44 2.04 3.39 -9.22
N LEU A 45 2.67 4.51 -8.93
CA LEU A 45 2.03 5.74 -8.47
C LEU A 45 0.97 6.33 -9.42
N GLU A 46 1.13 6.18 -10.74
CA GLU A 46 0.23 6.81 -11.72
C GLU A 46 -1.21 6.24 -11.66
N ARG A 47 -1.38 5.03 -11.10
CA ARG A 47 -2.70 4.41 -10.90
C ARG A 47 -3.55 5.13 -9.85
N TYR A 48 -2.95 5.98 -9.03
CA TYR A 48 -3.61 6.75 -7.98
C TYR A 48 -3.99 8.18 -8.41
N GLU A 49 -3.71 8.58 -9.65
CA GLU A 49 -3.99 9.94 -10.16
C GLU A 49 -5.48 10.34 -10.02
N PRO A 50 -6.48 9.50 -10.40
CA PRO A 50 -7.88 9.87 -10.20
C PRO A 50 -8.23 10.09 -8.72
N PHE A 51 -7.68 9.29 -7.82
CA PHE A 51 -7.88 9.44 -6.38
C PHE A 51 -7.20 10.70 -5.84
N ALA A 52 -5.97 10.97 -6.26
CA ALA A 52 -5.25 12.20 -5.90
C ALA A 52 -5.99 13.46 -6.36
N ASP A 53 -6.58 13.46 -7.55
CA ASP A 53 -7.41 14.56 -8.05
C ASP A 53 -8.61 14.84 -7.13
N VAL A 54 -9.34 13.81 -6.71
CA VAL A 54 -10.48 13.97 -5.79
C VAL A 54 -10.03 14.51 -4.44
N LEU A 55 -8.91 14.02 -3.90
CA LEU A 55 -8.34 14.52 -2.64
C LEU A 55 -7.93 15.99 -2.74
N CYS A 56 -7.28 16.39 -3.85
CA CYS A 56 -6.88 17.77 -4.08
C CYS A 56 -8.08 18.71 -4.20
N GLN A 57 -9.16 18.30 -4.89
CA GLN A 57 -10.41 19.05 -4.96
C GLN A 57 -11.06 19.27 -3.58
N ASN A 58 -10.71 18.42 -2.62
CA ASN A 58 -11.18 18.51 -1.23
C ASN A 58 -10.15 19.14 -0.28
N GLY A 59 -9.12 19.82 -0.81
CA GLY A 59 -8.16 20.61 -0.04
C GLY A 59 -7.02 19.81 0.60
N PHE A 60 -6.73 18.61 0.12
CA PHE A 60 -5.56 17.84 0.54
C PHE A 60 -4.41 18.00 -0.47
N ALA A 61 -3.18 18.12 0.02
CA ALA A 61 -2.00 17.88 -0.80
C ALA A 61 -1.70 16.38 -0.79
N VAL A 62 -1.40 15.80 -1.95
CA VAL A 62 -1.12 14.37 -2.08
C VAL A 62 0.32 14.14 -2.49
N TYR A 63 1.02 13.25 -1.80
CA TYR A 63 2.37 12.80 -2.12
C TYR A 63 2.38 11.29 -2.30
N ILE A 64 3.02 10.81 -3.34
CA ILE A 64 3.14 9.38 -3.63
C ILE A 64 4.49 9.12 -4.29
N ASN A 65 5.10 7.97 -3.99
CA ASN A 65 6.29 7.50 -4.70
C ASN A 65 6.10 6.09 -5.21
N ASP A 66 6.78 5.74 -6.28
CA ASP A 66 7.04 4.35 -6.62
C ASP A 66 7.98 3.76 -5.56
N HIS A 67 7.60 2.64 -4.95
CA HIS A 67 8.50 1.93 -4.05
C HIS A 67 9.74 1.42 -4.81
N VAL A 68 10.89 1.30 -4.13
CA VAL A 68 12.05 0.67 -4.74
C VAL A 68 11.67 -0.67 -5.39
N GLY A 69 12.14 -0.93 -6.60
CA GLY A 69 11.75 -2.11 -7.37
C GLY A 69 10.36 -2.05 -8.02
N HIS A 70 9.74 -0.87 -8.10
CA HIS A 70 8.43 -0.66 -8.74
C HIS A 70 8.46 0.57 -9.64
N GLY A 71 7.58 0.58 -10.65
CA GLY A 71 7.40 1.70 -11.55
C GLY A 71 8.71 2.22 -12.11
N LYS A 72 8.96 3.52 -11.95
CA LYS A 72 10.20 4.18 -12.38
C LYS A 72 11.32 4.17 -11.32
N SER A 73 11.07 3.58 -10.13
CA SER A 73 12.06 3.44 -9.04
C SER A 73 12.91 2.17 -9.21
N VAL A 74 13.52 2.02 -10.37
CA VAL A 74 14.43 0.94 -10.76
C VAL A 74 15.56 1.49 -11.62
N LYS A 75 16.69 0.80 -11.72
CA LYS A 75 17.74 1.15 -12.70
C LYS A 75 17.40 0.68 -14.11
N ASN A 76 16.70 -0.43 -14.19
CA ASN A 76 16.22 -1.05 -15.43
C ASN A 76 15.10 -2.06 -15.08
N ASP A 77 14.38 -2.57 -16.07
CA ASP A 77 13.23 -3.45 -15.88
C ASP A 77 13.58 -4.80 -15.22
N ASP A 78 14.83 -5.25 -15.29
CA ASP A 78 15.26 -6.47 -14.62
C ASP A 78 15.26 -6.35 -13.08
N GLU A 79 15.30 -5.11 -12.57
CA GLU A 79 15.24 -4.82 -11.14
C GLU A 79 13.79 -4.73 -10.58
N LEU A 80 12.77 -4.79 -11.44
CA LEU A 80 11.37 -4.81 -10.96
C LEU A 80 11.16 -5.98 -9.98
N GLY A 81 10.59 -5.70 -8.83
CA GLY A 81 10.34 -6.68 -7.76
C GLY A 81 11.58 -7.10 -6.98
N TYR A 82 12.70 -6.38 -7.10
CA TYR A 82 13.90 -6.55 -6.28
C TYR A 82 14.09 -5.35 -5.36
N PHE A 83 14.24 -5.59 -4.06
CA PHE A 83 14.33 -4.55 -3.02
C PHE A 83 15.67 -4.51 -2.29
N GLY A 84 16.60 -5.41 -2.67
CA GLY A 84 17.93 -5.52 -2.08
C GLY A 84 18.21 -6.85 -1.39
N LYS A 85 19.48 -7.07 -1.06
CA LYS A 85 19.93 -8.29 -0.36
C LYS A 85 19.56 -8.28 1.12
N LYS A 86 19.54 -7.09 1.73
CA LYS A 86 19.26 -6.88 3.15
C LYS A 86 18.31 -5.72 3.28
N ASP A 87 17.47 -5.77 4.30
CA ASP A 87 16.61 -4.68 4.74
C ASP A 87 15.71 -4.12 3.61
N GLY A 88 15.31 -5.00 2.64
CA GLY A 88 14.61 -4.56 1.45
C GLY A 88 13.28 -3.86 1.77
N TRP A 89 12.42 -4.47 2.57
CA TRP A 89 11.16 -3.84 2.96
C TRP A 89 11.34 -2.63 3.89
N GLN A 90 12.43 -2.58 4.68
CA GLN A 90 12.74 -1.42 5.52
C GLN A 90 13.06 -0.19 4.68
N SER A 91 13.56 -0.40 3.44
CA SER A 91 13.79 0.69 2.49
C SER A 91 12.49 1.40 2.10
N PHE A 92 11.36 0.66 1.98
CA PHE A 92 10.06 1.29 1.75
C PHE A 92 9.72 2.31 2.84
N ILE A 93 9.96 1.94 4.10
CA ILE A 93 9.68 2.81 5.24
C ILE A 93 10.61 4.04 5.25
N GLY A 94 11.89 3.82 4.94
CA GLY A 94 12.88 4.91 4.87
C GLY A 94 12.62 5.89 3.74
N ASP A 95 12.25 5.38 2.56
CA ASP A 95 11.92 6.21 1.40
C ASP A 95 10.62 6.98 1.61
N CYS A 96 9.59 6.34 2.20
CA CYS A 96 8.38 7.04 2.62
C CYS A 96 8.66 8.13 3.66
N ARG A 97 9.64 7.93 4.57
CA ARG A 97 10.05 8.96 5.53
C ARG A 97 10.68 10.16 4.85
N LYS A 98 11.56 9.95 3.88
CA LYS A 98 12.15 11.05 3.08
C LYS A 98 11.08 11.85 2.32
N LEU A 99 10.09 11.15 1.74
CA LEU A 99 8.97 11.81 1.07
C LEU A 99 8.14 12.64 2.04
N MET A 100 7.87 12.10 3.24
CA MET A 100 7.19 12.84 4.32
C MET A 100 7.95 14.11 4.71
N GLU A 101 9.27 14.02 4.88
CA GLU A 101 10.12 15.17 5.22
C GLU A 101 10.06 16.25 4.13
N THR A 102 10.05 15.86 2.86
CA THR A 102 9.84 16.77 1.73
C THR A 102 8.49 17.46 1.84
N ALA A 103 7.40 16.70 2.04
CA ALA A 103 6.07 17.26 2.15
C ALA A 103 5.89 18.18 3.37
N GLN A 104 6.46 17.80 4.52
CA GLN A 104 6.44 18.63 5.73
C GLN A 104 7.24 19.94 5.59
N SER A 105 8.29 19.94 4.78
CA SER A 105 9.03 21.17 4.48
C SER A 105 8.22 22.14 3.59
N GLU A 106 7.39 21.62 2.70
CA GLU A 106 6.50 22.42 1.85
C GLU A 106 5.22 22.86 2.59
N PHE A 107 4.72 22.05 3.52
CA PHE A 107 3.51 22.30 4.31
C PHE A 107 3.77 22.18 5.81
N PRO A 108 4.56 23.08 6.39
CA PRO A 108 4.94 23.01 7.80
C PRO A 108 3.74 23.12 8.72
N GLY A 109 3.65 22.22 9.70
CA GLY A 109 2.59 22.21 10.71
C GLY A 109 1.22 21.70 10.22
N LYS A 110 1.08 21.30 8.96
CA LYS A 110 -0.16 20.69 8.48
C LYS A 110 -0.31 19.27 8.98
N PRO A 111 -1.52 18.82 9.36
CA PRO A 111 -1.80 17.43 9.70
C PRO A 111 -1.36 16.49 8.58
N TYR A 112 -0.83 15.32 8.95
CA TYR A 112 -0.29 14.35 8.00
C TYR A 112 -0.98 13.01 8.13
N ILE A 113 -1.57 12.51 7.04
CA ILE A 113 -2.26 11.21 6.98
C ILE A 113 -1.46 10.28 6.09
N PHE A 114 -1.24 9.05 6.55
CA PHE A 114 -0.57 8.03 5.75
C PHE A 114 -1.57 6.98 5.28
N PHE A 115 -1.74 6.89 3.95
CA PHE A 115 -2.60 5.91 3.28
C PHE A 115 -1.76 4.80 2.67
N GLY A 116 -2.15 3.54 2.85
CA GLY A 116 -1.54 2.42 2.15
C GLY A 116 -2.57 1.43 1.61
N HIS A 117 -2.34 0.97 0.38
CA HIS A 117 -3.18 -0.05 -0.27
C HIS A 117 -2.43 -1.38 -0.41
N SER A 118 -3.07 -2.51 -0.11
CA SER A 118 -2.50 -3.84 -0.30
C SER A 118 -1.14 -4.00 0.40
N MET A 119 -0.06 -4.35 -0.31
CA MET A 119 1.31 -4.31 0.23
C MET A 119 1.63 -2.94 0.85
N GLY A 120 1.20 -1.85 0.22
CA GLY A 120 1.34 -0.50 0.80
C GLY A 120 0.61 -0.33 2.12
N SER A 121 -0.44 -1.11 2.41
CA SER A 121 -1.08 -1.11 3.73
C SER A 121 -0.19 -1.75 4.80
N PHE A 122 0.66 -2.70 4.43
CA PHE A 122 1.68 -3.25 5.35
C PHE A 122 2.79 -2.22 5.58
N VAL A 123 3.19 -1.49 4.52
CA VAL A 123 4.10 -0.34 4.64
C VAL A 123 3.50 0.72 5.57
N ALA A 124 2.22 1.09 5.38
CA ALA A 124 1.53 2.06 6.24
C ALA A 124 1.46 1.61 7.70
N ARG A 125 1.20 0.34 7.96
CA ARG A 125 1.19 -0.25 9.32
C ARG A 125 2.57 -0.20 9.95
N ALA A 126 3.63 -0.54 9.22
CA ALA A 126 5.00 -0.47 9.71
C ALA A 126 5.46 0.98 9.92
N PHE A 127 5.10 1.88 9.00
CA PHE A 127 5.39 3.31 9.10
C PHE A 127 4.70 3.95 10.31
N ALA A 128 3.38 3.71 10.47
CA ALA A 128 2.60 4.25 11.57
C ALA A 128 3.09 3.74 12.94
N ALA A 129 3.53 2.49 13.04
CA ALA A 129 4.11 1.98 14.29
C ALA A 129 5.41 2.69 14.68
N LYS A 130 6.18 3.18 13.69
CA LYS A 130 7.46 3.85 13.92
C LYS A 130 7.34 5.36 14.09
N TYR A 131 6.38 6.00 13.42
CA TYR A 131 6.27 7.45 13.28
C TYR A 131 4.88 7.98 13.66
N ALA A 132 4.19 7.30 14.59
CA ALA A 132 2.84 7.70 15.02
C ALA A 132 2.72 9.15 15.45
N SER A 133 3.74 9.69 16.14
CA SER A 133 3.76 11.07 16.62
C SER A 133 3.78 12.14 15.53
N ASP A 134 4.16 11.76 14.31
CA ASP A 134 4.21 12.66 13.15
C ASP A 134 2.93 12.56 12.29
N LEU A 135 1.98 11.68 12.68
CA LEU A 135 0.76 11.40 11.94
C LEU A 135 -0.48 11.92 12.66
N ALA A 136 -1.40 12.52 11.92
CA ALA A 136 -2.76 12.78 12.36
C ALA A 136 -3.65 11.52 12.25
N GLY A 137 -3.32 10.60 11.34
CA GLY A 137 -4.03 9.34 11.16
C GLY A 137 -3.38 8.43 10.13
N ALA A 138 -3.83 7.16 10.10
CA ALA A 138 -3.37 6.17 9.14
C ALA A 138 -4.55 5.40 8.53
N VAL A 139 -4.45 5.12 7.22
CA VAL A 139 -5.46 4.36 6.46
C VAL A 139 -4.85 3.06 5.94
N PHE A 140 -5.48 1.94 6.25
CA PHE A 140 -5.08 0.61 5.79
C PHE A 140 -6.15 0.05 4.86
N CYS A 141 -5.93 0.21 3.55
CA CYS A 141 -6.83 -0.21 2.50
C CYS A 141 -6.44 -1.61 1.98
N GLY A 142 -7.37 -2.54 1.90
CA GLY A 142 -7.14 -3.90 1.39
C GLY A 142 -6.06 -4.67 2.17
N THR A 143 -5.98 -4.47 3.49
CA THR A 143 -4.95 -5.09 4.33
C THR A 143 -5.28 -6.53 4.70
N ALA A 144 -4.24 -7.34 4.92
CA ALA A 144 -4.38 -8.71 5.44
C ALA A 144 -4.20 -8.79 6.96
N GLY A 145 -4.88 -9.75 7.57
CA GLY A 145 -4.64 -10.16 8.95
C GLY A 145 -3.41 -11.07 9.11
N PRO A 146 -3.14 -11.53 10.34
CA PRO A 146 -2.08 -12.49 10.58
C PRO A 146 -2.21 -13.74 9.70
N ASN A 147 -1.13 -14.07 8.99
CA ASN A 147 -1.07 -15.22 8.09
C ASN A 147 0.07 -16.18 8.53
N PRO A 148 -0.24 -17.33 9.13
CA PRO A 148 0.78 -18.29 9.56
C PRO A 148 1.65 -18.83 8.40
N ALA A 149 1.14 -18.81 7.17
CA ALA A 149 1.87 -19.27 6.00
C ALA A 149 3.01 -18.31 5.59
N ALA A 150 3.03 -17.06 6.07
CA ALA A 150 4.08 -16.10 5.74
C ALA A 150 5.47 -16.61 6.17
N ALA A 151 5.59 -17.24 7.34
CA ALA A 151 6.86 -17.79 7.79
C ALA A 151 7.39 -18.92 6.88
N ALA A 152 6.50 -19.79 6.40
CA ALA A 152 6.86 -20.82 5.41
C ALA A 152 7.23 -20.17 4.07
N GLY A 153 6.51 -19.14 3.66
CA GLY A 153 6.83 -18.35 2.45
C GLY A 153 8.24 -17.75 2.49
N ILE A 154 8.64 -17.18 3.62
CA ILE A 154 10.00 -16.65 3.84
C ILE A 154 11.05 -17.75 3.64
N LEU A 155 10.84 -18.92 4.25
CA LEU A 155 11.79 -20.03 4.13
C LEU A 155 11.90 -20.53 2.69
N VAL A 156 10.78 -20.69 2.00
CA VAL A 156 10.75 -21.10 0.58
C VAL A 156 11.48 -20.07 -0.30
N ALA A 157 11.21 -18.79 -0.10
CA ALA A 157 11.84 -17.71 -0.86
C ALA A 157 13.37 -17.68 -0.64
N LYS A 158 13.83 -17.82 0.61
CA LYS A 158 15.25 -17.90 0.96
C LYS A 158 15.92 -19.13 0.34
N THR A 159 15.25 -20.27 0.35
CA THR A 159 15.77 -21.52 -0.25
C THR A 159 15.90 -21.38 -1.76
N ILE A 160 14.89 -20.83 -2.42
CA ILE A 160 14.93 -20.61 -3.88
C ILE A 160 16.04 -19.61 -4.24
N ALA A 161 16.17 -18.52 -3.48
CA ALA A 161 17.24 -17.55 -3.69
C ALA A 161 18.64 -18.15 -3.53
N ALA A 162 18.82 -19.03 -2.54
CA ALA A 162 20.10 -19.74 -2.35
C ALA A 162 20.45 -20.69 -3.50
N LEU A 163 19.45 -21.32 -4.13
CA LEU A 163 19.66 -22.29 -5.21
C LEU A 163 19.70 -21.67 -6.61
N LYS A 164 18.96 -20.58 -6.84
CA LYS A 164 18.74 -19.99 -8.17
C LYS A 164 19.16 -18.52 -8.29
N GLY A 165 19.59 -17.92 -7.20
CA GLY A 165 19.93 -16.50 -7.12
C GLY A 165 18.76 -15.64 -6.60
N ASP A 166 19.13 -14.49 -6.05
CA ASP A 166 18.21 -13.56 -5.38
C ASP A 166 17.22 -12.88 -6.36
N HIS A 167 17.61 -12.70 -7.63
CA HIS A 167 16.78 -12.14 -8.71
C HIS A 167 15.90 -13.18 -9.42
N TYR A 168 15.97 -14.45 -9.04
CA TYR A 168 15.14 -15.48 -9.69
C TYR A 168 13.64 -15.21 -9.45
N ARG A 169 12.86 -15.13 -10.54
CA ARG A 169 11.41 -14.92 -10.51
C ARG A 169 10.67 -16.25 -10.44
N SER A 170 10.08 -16.54 -9.29
CA SER A 170 9.49 -17.86 -9.02
C SER A 170 7.98 -17.86 -9.19
N LYS A 171 7.51 -18.42 -10.32
CA LYS A 171 6.08 -18.69 -10.52
C LYS A 171 5.49 -19.61 -9.43
N MET A 172 6.33 -20.47 -8.83
CA MET A 172 5.89 -21.35 -7.74
C MET A 172 5.54 -20.57 -6.48
N ILE A 173 6.37 -19.61 -6.08
CA ILE A 173 6.08 -18.74 -4.92
C ILE A 173 4.83 -17.93 -5.20
N ASP A 174 4.75 -17.32 -6.39
CA ASP A 174 3.59 -16.53 -6.81
C ASP A 174 2.30 -17.33 -6.72
N ASN A 175 2.30 -18.54 -7.29
CA ASN A 175 1.13 -19.40 -7.28
C ASN A 175 0.71 -19.88 -5.87
N ILE A 176 1.67 -20.11 -4.98
CA ILE A 176 1.40 -20.41 -3.57
C ILE A 176 0.75 -19.20 -2.88
N ALA A 177 1.24 -17.99 -3.15
CA ALA A 177 0.75 -16.77 -2.51
C ALA A 177 -0.61 -16.31 -3.05
N PHE A 178 -0.82 -16.37 -4.36
CA PHE A 178 -1.93 -15.69 -5.04
C PHE A 178 -2.82 -16.63 -5.89
N GLY A 179 -2.41 -17.86 -6.15
CA GLY A 179 -3.10 -18.79 -7.05
C GLY A 179 -4.54 -19.16 -6.65
N THR A 180 -4.98 -18.77 -5.46
CA THR A 180 -6.36 -18.99 -5.00
C THR A 180 -7.24 -17.75 -5.06
N TYR A 181 -6.71 -16.57 -5.44
CA TYR A 181 -7.43 -15.30 -5.33
C TYR A 181 -8.62 -15.20 -6.30
N ASN A 182 -8.52 -15.84 -7.46
CA ASN A 182 -9.62 -15.88 -8.44
C ASN A 182 -10.73 -16.90 -8.15
N LYS A 183 -10.72 -17.62 -7.01
CA LYS A 183 -11.72 -18.68 -6.75
C LYS A 183 -13.17 -18.20 -6.73
N ARG A 184 -13.42 -16.92 -6.45
CA ARG A 184 -14.76 -16.33 -6.39
C ARG A 184 -15.02 -15.31 -7.50
N THR A 185 -14.21 -15.32 -8.55
CA THR A 185 -14.36 -14.43 -9.72
C THR A 185 -14.80 -15.24 -10.95
N PRO A 186 -15.27 -14.58 -12.03
CA PRO A 186 -15.59 -15.26 -13.28
C PRO A 186 -14.42 -16.01 -13.92
N GLY A 187 -13.18 -15.67 -13.60
CA GLY A 187 -11.99 -16.33 -14.14
C GLY A 187 -11.67 -15.95 -15.59
N ARG A 188 -12.06 -14.74 -16.03
CA ARG A 188 -11.72 -14.20 -17.35
C ARG A 188 -10.22 -14.02 -17.53
N THR A 189 -9.54 -13.53 -16.47
CA THR A 189 -8.10 -13.29 -16.43
C THR A 189 -7.50 -13.77 -15.10
N PRO A 190 -6.15 -13.88 -14.99
CA PRO A 190 -5.50 -14.15 -13.71
C PRO A 190 -5.68 -13.04 -12.65
N PHE A 191 -6.15 -11.85 -13.05
CA PHE A 191 -6.23 -10.65 -12.21
C PHE A 191 -7.67 -10.17 -11.95
N ASP A 192 -8.70 -10.96 -12.25
CA ASP A 192 -10.08 -10.57 -12.01
C ASP A 192 -10.37 -10.25 -10.53
N TRP A 193 -9.61 -10.83 -9.61
CA TRP A 193 -9.73 -10.55 -8.18
C TRP A 193 -9.40 -9.10 -7.79
N LEU A 194 -8.77 -8.31 -8.68
CA LEU A 194 -8.43 -6.91 -8.43
C LEU A 194 -9.67 -6.01 -8.44
N SER A 195 -10.50 -6.11 -9.48
CA SER A 195 -11.65 -5.23 -9.69
C SER A 195 -12.79 -5.96 -10.41
N ARG A 196 -14.04 -5.50 -10.18
CA ARG A 196 -15.20 -5.92 -10.97
C ARG A 196 -15.26 -5.27 -12.34
N ASP A 197 -14.55 -4.17 -12.51
CA ASP A 197 -14.49 -3.44 -13.77
C ASP A 197 -13.47 -4.08 -14.72
N ASP A 198 -13.94 -4.82 -15.70
CA ASP A 198 -13.09 -5.54 -16.68
C ASP A 198 -12.06 -4.62 -17.34
N TRP A 199 -12.45 -3.38 -17.67
CA TRP A 199 -11.54 -2.41 -18.29
C TRP A 199 -10.38 -1.97 -17.36
N GLN A 200 -10.59 -1.93 -16.04
CA GLN A 200 -9.53 -1.67 -15.07
C GLN A 200 -8.55 -2.85 -14.99
N VAL A 201 -9.09 -4.06 -15.01
CA VAL A 201 -8.27 -5.28 -15.06
C VAL A 201 -7.46 -5.33 -16.35
N ASP A 202 -8.07 -5.02 -17.50
CA ASP A 202 -7.40 -4.99 -18.80
C ASP A 202 -6.31 -3.91 -18.85
N LYS A 203 -6.56 -2.73 -18.26
CA LYS A 203 -5.56 -1.67 -18.13
C LYS A 203 -4.38 -2.12 -17.28
N TYR A 204 -4.64 -2.81 -16.15
CA TYR A 204 -3.58 -3.38 -15.31
C TYR A 204 -2.72 -4.40 -16.07
N ILE A 205 -3.35 -5.29 -16.85
CA ILE A 205 -2.64 -6.32 -17.64
C ILE A 205 -1.81 -5.71 -18.78
N ALA A 206 -2.30 -4.62 -19.37
CA ALA A 206 -1.62 -3.95 -20.49
C ALA A 206 -0.45 -3.06 -20.02
N ASP A 207 -0.35 -2.74 -18.74
CA ASP A 207 0.67 -1.87 -18.17
C ASP A 207 1.96 -2.65 -17.89
N PRO A 208 3.12 -2.29 -18.49
CA PRO A 208 4.38 -3.00 -18.26
C PRO A 208 4.91 -2.90 -16.83
N TYR A 209 4.47 -1.89 -16.07
CA TYR A 209 4.81 -1.71 -14.67
C TYR A 209 3.82 -2.35 -13.70
N CYS A 210 2.85 -3.14 -14.22
CA CYS A 210 1.87 -3.87 -13.42
C CYS A 210 1.99 -5.38 -13.60
N GLY A 211 1.61 -6.15 -12.59
CA GLY A 211 1.47 -7.61 -12.68
C GLY A 211 2.78 -8.39 -12.85
N PHE A 212 3.93 -7.77 -12.70
CA PHE A 212 5.23 -8.46 -12.80
C PHE A 212 5.48 -9.35 -11.57
N LEU A 213 6.18 -10.46 -11.81
CA LEU A 213 6.60 -11.35 -10.74
C LEU A 213 7.72 -10.73 -9.91
N PHE A 214 7.61 -10.77 -8.60
CA PHE A 214 8.71 -10.41 -7.72
C PHE A 214 9.88 -11.39 -7.85
N THR A 215 11.06 -10.91 -7.55
CA THR A 215 12.23 -11.77 -7.37
C THR A 215 12.08 -12.62 -6.11
N ALA A 216 12.89 -13.66 -5.96
CA ALA A 216 12.88 -14.50 -4.75
C ALA A 216 13.09 -13.67 -3.47
N TYR A 217 14.00 -12.66 -3.54
CA TYR A 217 14.18 -11.75 -2.41
C TYR A 217 13.05 -10.75 -2.26
N GLY A 218 12.41 -10.29 -3.33
CA GLY A 218 11.21 -9.46 -3.24
C GLY A 218 10.06 -10.16 -2.53
N TYR A 219 9.80 -11.45 -2.84
CA TYR A 219 8.82 -12.25 -2.10
C TYR A 219 9.21 -12.44 -0.64
N ARG A 220 10.50 -12.71 -0.35
CA ARG A 220 11.00 -12.80 1.03
C ARG A 220 10.64 -11.53 1.80
N ASP A 221 10.98 -10.38 1.26
CA ASP A 221 10.77 -9.09 1.92
C ASP A 221 9.28 -8.78 2.12
N MET A 222 8.44 -9.08 1.14
CA MET A 222 6.99 -8.94 1.27
C MET A 222 6.43 -9.82 2.41
N PHE A 223 6.86 -11.08 2.50
CA PHE A 223 6.43 -11.98 3.58
C PHE A 223 7.01 -11.57 4.93
N GLU A 224 8.24 -11.05 5.00
CA GLU A 224 8.85 -10.52 6.21
C GLU A 224 8.09 -9.28 6.69
N LEU A 225 7.72 -8.36 5.81
CA LEU A 225 6.90 -7.19 6.13
C LEU A 225 5.52 -7.61 6.67
N LEU A 226 4.83 -8.52 5.97
CA LEU A 226 3.54 -9.07 6.45
C LEU A 226 3.68 -9.74 7.81
N SER A 227 4.73 -10.55 8.03
CA SER A 227 5.04 -11.18 9.32
C SER A 227 5.25 -10.14 10.42
N TYR A 228 6.02 -9.10 10.15
CA TYR A 228 6.30 -8.03 11.08
C TYR A 228 5.02 -7.32 11.54
N VAL A 229 4.19 -6.84 10.60
CA VAL A 229 2.96 -6.12 10.94
C VAL A 229 1.84 -7.02 11.47
N SER A 230 1.99 -8.33 11.38
CA SER A 230 1.05 -9.33 11.91
C SER A 230 1.50 -9.94 13.25
N GLY A 231 2.69 -9.58 13.72
CA GLY A 231 3.27 -10.06 14.97
C GLY A 231 2.56 -9.51 16.21
N LYS A 232 2.52 -10.30 17.28
CA LYS A 232 1.91 -9.89 18.57
C LYS A 232 2.57 -8.61 19.11
N GLU A 233 3.87 -8.47 18.94
CA GLU A 233 4.65 -7.30 19.39
C GLU A 233 4.22 -6.03 18.66
N TRP A 234 3.94 -6.11 17.35
CA TRP A 234 3.43 -4.99 16.57
C TRP A 234 2.09 -4.50 17.13
N PHE A 235 1.13 -5.40 17.36
CA PHE A 235 -0.17 -5.03 17.92
C PHE A 235 -0.05 -4.45 19.33
N ALA A 236 0.83 -4.99 20.16
CA ALA A 236 1.03 -4.51 21.53
C ALA A 236 1.70 -3.14 21.60
N SER A 237 2.61 -2.82 20.67
CA SER A 237 3.37 -1.58 20.63
C SER A 237 2.72 -0.48 19.79
N PHE A 238 1.68 -0.81 18.97
CA PHE A 238 1.04 0.18 18.11
C PHE A 238 0.40 1.30 18.93
N ASP A 239 0.60 2.54 18.50
CA ASP A 239 0.08 3.71 19.18
C ASP A 239 -1.44 3.63 19.39
N LYS A 240 -1.90 3.86 20.63
CA LYS A 240 -3.29 3.65 21.02
C LYS A 240 -4.20 4.81 20.65
N GLU A 241 -3.66 5.99 20.49
CA GLU A 241 -4.42 7.21 20.23
C GLU A 241 -4.47 7.59 18.74
N LEU A 242 -3.48 7.17 17.92
CA LEU A 242 -3.44 7.47 16.48
C LEU A 242 -4.73 7.01 15.80
N PRO A 243 -5.55 7.89 15.19
CA PRO A 243 -6.72 7.49 14.43
C PRO A 243 -6.38 6.53 13.29
N VAL A 244 -7.15 5.44 13.16
CA VAL A 244 -6.97 4.43 12.11
C VAL A 244 -8.27 4.22 11.36
N LEU A 245 -8.21 4.27 10.03
CA LEU A 245 -9.27 3.85 9.13
C LEU A 245 -8.88 2.53 8.44
N LEU A 246 -9.72 1.52 8.57
CA LEU A 246 -9.61 0.23 7.89
C LEU A 246 -10.68 0.17 6.80
N ILE A 247 -10.29 -0.01 5.54
CA ILE A 247 -11.22 -0.13 4.41
C ILE A 247 -10.85 -1.31 3.51
N CYS A 248 -11.84 -2.04 3.03
CA CYS A 248 -11.62 -3.12 2.04
C CYS A 248 -12.92 -3.46 1.31
N GLY A 249 -12.79 -4.17 0.19
CA GLY A 249 -13.91 -4.83 -0.45
C GLY A 249 -14.38 -6.07 0.32
N GLY A 250 -15.68 -6.35 0.29
CA GLY A 250 -16.26 -7.56 0.90
C GLY A 250 -15.86 -8.85 0.19
N ASP A 251 -15.51 -8.75 -1.11
CA ASP A 251 -15.03 -9.85 -1.94
C ASP A 251 -13.51 -9.83 -2.16
N ASP A 252 -12.76 -9.05 -1.36
CA ASP A 252 -11.30 -8.99 -1.40
C ASP A 252 -10.66 -10.27 -0.86
N PRO A 253 -9.97 -11.08 -1.70
CA PRO A 253 -9.33 -12.31 -1.27
C PRO A 253 -8.07 -12.09 -0.41
N VAL A 254 -7.43 -10.92 -0.50
CA VAL A 254 -6.21 -10.58 0.27
C VAL A 254 -6.53 -10.51 1.76
N GLY A 255 -7.65 -9.87 2.10
CA GLY A 255 -8.16 -9.78 3.47
C GLY A 255 -9.18 -10.87 3.81
N PRO A 256 -9.01 -12.13 3.42
CA PRO A 256 -9.99 -13.23 3.29
C PRO A 256 -11.46 -12.78 3.37
N TYR A 257 -11.90 -12.02 2.34
CA TYR A 257 -13.29 -11.56 2.21
C TYR A 257 -13.78 -10.72 3.41
N GLY A 258 -12.93 -9.78 3.86
CA GLY A 258 -13.17 -8.90 4.99
C GLY A 258 -12.82 -9.46 6.36
N ASP A 259 -12.65 -10.78 6.51
CA ASP A 259 -12.38 -11.38 7.84
C ASP A 259 -10.97 -11.04 8.34
N GLY A 260 -9.99 -10.92 7.45
CA GLY A 260 -8.64 -10.49 7.80
C GLY A 260 -8.60 -9.06 8.34
N VAL A 261 -9.37 -8.16 7.72
CA VAL A 261 -9.47 -6.76 8.16
C VAL A 261 -10.18 -6.66 9.51
N LYS A 262 -11.28 -7.40 9.71
CA LYS A 262 -11.95 -7.54 11.01
C LYS A 262 -10.97 -8.04 12.09
N LYS A 263 -10.14 -9.05 11.74
CA LYS A 263 -9.14 -9.59 12.65
C LYS A 263 -8.09 -8.56 13.04
N VAL A 264 -7.64 -7.72 12.11
CA VAL A 264 -6.71 -6.60 12.40
C VAL A 264 -7.36 -5.62 13.37
N ARG A 265 -8.61 -5.19 13.11
CA ARG A 265 -9.38 -4.34 14.01
C ARG A 265 -9.48 -4.94 15.41
N ASP A 266 -9.86 -6.19 15.52
CA ASP A 266 -10.10 -6.86 16.81
C ASP A 266 -8.80 -6.98 17.61
N LEU A 267 -7.68 -7.29 16.95
CA LEU A 267 -6.36 -7.36 17.59
C LEU A 267 -5.88 -5.98 18.03
N LEU A 268 -6.09 -4.93 17.25
CA LEU A 268 -5.79 -3.56 17.67
C LEU A 268 -6.64 -3.16 18.88
N ALA A 269 -7.94 -3.41 18.83
CA ALA A 269 -8.88 -3.10 19.93
C ALA A 269 -8.52 -3.89 21.21
N ALA A 270 -8.20 -5.18 21.09
CA ALA A 270 -7.77 -6.02 22.21
C ALA A 270 -6.47 -5.54 22.87
N ASN A 271 -5.62 -4.81 22.14
CA ASN A 271 -4.41 -4.16 22.65
C ASN A 271 -4.63 -2.70 23.09
N GLY A 272 -5.88 -2.26 23.20
CA GLY A 272 -6.27 -0.97 23.78
C GLY A 272 -6.38 0.18 22.79
N LYS A 273 -6.32 -0.09 21.47
CA LYS A 273 -6.58 0.91 20.43
C LYS A 273 -8.05 1.34 20.47
N LYS A 274 -8.33 2.65 20.54
CA LYS A 274 -9.68 3.19 20.69
C LYS A 274 -10.23 3.79 19.39
N ASN A 275 -9.41 4.52 18.66
CA ASN A 275 -9.81 5.31 17.50
C ASN A 275 -9.67 4.46 16.23
N ILE A 276 -10.59 3.50 16.02
CA ILE A 276 -10.64 2.64 14.85
C ILE A 276 -11.96 2.82 14.13
N THR A 277 -11.94 3.29 12.90
CA THR A 277 -13.07 3.28 11.97
C THR A 277 -12.87 2.16 10.96
N MET A 278 -13.93 1.46 10.57
CA MET A 278 -13.85 0.37 9.60
C MET A 278 -15.04 0.39 8.64
N HIS A 279 -14.76 0.33 7.33
CA HIS A 279 -15.78 0.13 6.30
C HIS A 279 -15.43 -1.09 5.44
N ILE A 280 -16.41 -1.97 5.22
CA ILE A 280 -16.31 -3.09 4.29
C ILE A 280 -17.35 -2.85 3.21
N TYR A 281 -16.89 -2.64 1.98
CA TYR A 281 -17.76 -2.35 0.83
C TYR A 281 -18.24 -3.66 0.21
N GLU A 282 -19.52 -3.96 0.38
CA GLU A 282 -20.13 -5.20 -0.09
C GLU A 282 -19.95 -5.38 -1.60
N GLY A 283 -19.56 -6.58 -2.01
CA GLY A 283 -19.29 -6.92 -3.40
C GLY A 283 -18.04 -6.28 -3.99
N GLY A 284 -17.37 -5.35 -3.30
CA GLY A 284 -16.11 -4.76 -3.74
C GLY A 284 -14.98 -5.79 -3.71
N ARG A 285 -14.14 -5.81 -4.75
CA ARG A 285 -12.93 -6.64 -4.79
C ARG A 285 -11.74 -5.91 -4.16
N HIS A 286 -10.53 -6.26 -4.54
CA HIS A 286 -9.33 -5.77 -3.87
C HIS A 286 -9.06 -4.28 -4.08
N GLU A 287 -9.23 -3.79 -5.30
CA GLU A 287 -8.93 -2.40 -5.67
C GLU A 287 -10.21 -1.54 -5.64
N ILE A 288 -10.76 -1.30 -4.46
CA ILE A 288 -12.00 -0.50 -4.28
C ILE A 288 -11.91 0.93 -4.83
N LEU A 289 -10.71 1.48 -4.99
CA LEU A 289 -10.44 2.76 -5.65
C LEU A 289 -10.40 2.66 -7.17
N ASN A 290 -10.46 1.46 -7.74
CA ASN A 290 -10.50 1.15 -9.16
C ASN A 290 -11.81 0.41 -9.53
N GLU A 291 -12.87 0.60 -8.77
CA GLU A 291 -14.21 0.13 -9.06
C GLU A 291 -15.17 1.30 -9.23
N SER A 292 -15.69 1.52 -10.43
CA SER A 292 -16.55 2.68 -10.78
C SER A 292 -17.76 2.79 -9.87
N ALA A 293 -18.34 1.66 -9.45
CA ALA A 293 -19.50 1.64 -8.55
C ALA A 293 -19.18 2.03 -7.10
N LEU A 294 -17.92 2.01 -6.69
CA LEU A 294 -17.50 2.24 -5.31
C LEU A 294 -16.63 3.50 -5.15
N PHE A 295 -15.95 3.93 -6.19
CA PHE A 295 -14.94 4.98 -6.15
C PHE A 295 -15.41 6.24 -5.39
N ASP A 296 -16.55 6.80 -5.80
CA ASP A 296 -17.07 8.02 -5.16
C ASP A 296 -17.43 7.82 -3.69
N THR A 297 -18.02 6.66 -3.34
CA THR A 297 -18.37 6.33 -1.95
C THR A 297 -17.11 6.16 -1.10
N VAL A 298 -16.11 5.44 -1.59
CA VAL A 298 -14.84 5.22 -0.89
C VAL A 298 -14.10 6.54 -0.68
N CYS A 299 -14.02 7.38 -1.72
CA CYS A 299 -13.42 8.70 -1.63
C CYS A 299 -14.13 9.57 -0.60
N LYS A 300 -15.47 9.61 -0.63
CA LYS A 300 -16.26 10.37 0.32
C LYS A 300 -16.03 9.92 1.77
N ASP A 301 -16.11 8.62 2.03
CA ASP A 301 -15.94 8.07 3.39
C ASP A 301 -14.54 8.38 3.94
N LEU A 302 -13.51 8.28 3.10
CA LEU A 302 -12.14 8.62 3.48
C LEU A 302 -11.99 10.12 3.76
N ILE A 303 -12.54 10.98 2.91
CA ILE A 303 -12.51 12.44 3.08
C ILE A 303 -13.25 12.86 4.34
N ASP A 304 -14.43 12.30 4.61
CA ASP A 304 -15.21 12.57 5.81
C ASP A 304 -14.46 12.15 7.08
N TRP A 305 -13.83 10.95 7.05
CA TRP A 305 -12.98 10.50 8.14
C TRP A 305 -11.76 11.41 8.32
N ALA A 306 -11.05 11.73 7.24
CA ALA A 306 -9.89 12.63 7.30
C ALA A 306 -10.26 13.99 7.88
N ASN A 307 -11.38 14.58 7.47
CA ASN A 307 -11.88 15.85 8.01
C ASN A 307 -12.26 15.78 9.49
N SER A 308 -12.59 14.60 10.00
CA SER A 308 -12.97 14.43 11.42
C SER A 308 -11.78 14.36 12.37
N ILE A 309 -10.57 14.21 11.84
CA ILE A 309 -9.35 14.00 12.65
C ILE A 309 -8.30 15.13 12.51
N ILE A 310 -8.57 16.16 11.67
CA ILE A 310 -7.66 17.29 11.40
C ILE A 310 -8.19 18.58 11.99
#